data_5c3031f446f5fb4789dae821649409af
#
_entry.id   5c3031f446f5fb4789dae821649409af
#
_cell.length_a   1.000
_cell.length_b   1.000
_cell.length_c   1.000
_cell.angle_alpha   90.00
_cell.angle_beta   90.00
_cell.angle_gamma   90.00
#
_symmetry.space_group_name_H-M   'P 1'
#
loop_
_entity.id
_entity.type
_entity.pdbx_description
1 polymer ?
#
loop_
_entity_poly.entity_id
_entity_poly.type
_entity_poly.pdbx_seq_one_letter_code
_entity_poly.pdbx_strand_id
1 'polypeptide(L)'
;MIKNFFERLRPGIEIREINVPLKTDFAYPSGHASIVSSGALILMIFYRKEKELIFSSLLTIEAALVCFSRIYVGDHYFFDVIGGTLLGSGVSLLSISFSKYLDPAVNGVRKYLEKSP
;
A
#
# COMPACT_ATOMS: atom_id res chain seq x y z
N MET A 1 -2.79 11.81 9.13
CA MET A 1 -1.76 12.87 9.27
C MET A 1 -1.34 13.47 7.93
N ILE A 2 -0.80 12.70 6.96
CA ILE A 2 -0.42 13.21 5.61
C ILE A 2 -1.63 13.81 4.86
N LYS A 3 -2.80 13.21 4.96
CA LYS A 3 -4.03 13.69 4.31
C LYS A 3 -4.44 15.09 4.77
N ASN A 4 -4.25 15.42 6.04
CA ASN A 4 -4.59 16.72 6.58
C ASN A 4 -3.62 17.82 6.13
N PHE A 5 -2.45 17.45 5.61
CA PHE A 5 -1.49 18.41 5.06
C PHE A 5 -1.90 18.91 3.67
N PHE A 6 -2.48 18.04 2.84
CA PHE A 6 -2.88 18.40 1.48
C PHE A 6 -4.33 18.86 1.36
N GLU A 7 -5.20 18.59 2.33
CA GLU A 7 -6.61 19.03 2.43
C GLU A 7 -7.41 18.92 1.13
N ARG A 8 -7.09 17.94 0.27
CA ARG A 8 -7.73 17.78 -1.02
C ARG A 8 -9.08 17.08 -0.88
N LEU A 9 -10.15 17.74 -1.33
CA LEU A 9 -11.50 17.17 -1.33
C LEU A 9 -11.63 15.99 -2.32
N ARG A 10 -12.55 15.06 -2.03
CA ARG A 10 -12.82 13.91 -2.90
C ARG A 10 -13.70 14.29 -4.08
N PRO A 11 -13.49 13.68 -5.27
CA PRO A 11 -14.31 13.96 -6.46
C PRO A 11 -15.79 13.62 -6.30
N GLY A 12 -16.14 12.62 -5.49
CA GLY A 12 -17.53 12.20 -5.25
C GLY A 12 -18.45 13.25 -4.62
N ILE A 13 -17.89 14.38 -4.15
CA ILE A 13 -18.68 15.52 -3.68
C ILE A 13 -19.33 16.26 -4.87
N GLU A 14 -18.70 16.21 -6.04
CA GLU A 14 -19.18 16.89 -7.26
C GLU A 14 -20.09 16.01 -8.14
N ILE A 15 -19.98 14.66 -8.04
CA ILE A 15 -20.72 13.71 -8.89
C ILE A 15 -21.75 12.95 -8.05
N ARG A 16 -22.93 13.52 -7.93
CA ARG A 16 -24.03 13.05 -7.06
C ARG A 16 -24.88 11.90 -7.59
N GLU A 17 -24.46 11.12 -8.56
CA GLU A 17 -25.32 10.07 -9.16
C GLU A 17 -25.15 8.67 -8.58
N ILE A 18 -24.20 8.44 -7.67
CA ILE A 18 -23.96 7.13 -7.06
C ILE A 18 -24.32 7.20 -5.58
N ASN A 19 -25.26 6.36 -5.13
CA ASN A 19 -25.70 6.23 -3.72
C ASN A 19 -24.60 5.60 -2.83
N VAL A 20 -23.42 6.15 -2.82
CA VAL A 20 -22.31 5.76 -1.93
C VAL A 20 -22.19 6.82 -0.83
N PRO A 21 -22.11 6.42 0.45
CA PRO A 21 -21.96 7.39 1.53
C PRO A 21 -20.68 8.21 1.33
N LEU A 22 -20.84 9.53 1.33
CA LEU A 22 -19.74 10.47 1.18
C LEU A 22 -18.74 10.30 2.33
N LYS A 23 -17.50 10.01 1.99
CA LYS A 23 -16.42 10.05 2.96
C LYS A 23 -16.02 11.50 3.21
N THR A 24 -15.98 11.89 4.46
CA THR A 24 -15.66 13.26 4.89
C THR A 24 -14.16 13.53 5.02
N ASP A 25 -13.30 12.50 4.85
CA ASP A 25 -11.85 12.63 4.92
C ASP A 25 -11.24 13.09 3.58
N PHE A 26 -10.02 13.64 3.65
CA PHE A 26 -9.31 14.15 2.47
C PHE A 26 -8.87 13.03 1.51
N ALA A 27 -8.79 13.37 0.21
CA ALA A 27 -8.53 12.41 -0.85
C ALA A 27 -7.06 12.00 -0.97
N TYR A 28 -6.13 12.94 -0.85
CA TYR A 28 -4.70 12.69 -1.12
C TYR A 28 -3.89 12.39 0.15
N PRO A 29 -2.95 11.46 0.13
CA PRO A 29 -2.81 10.39 -0.85
C PRO A 29 -3.81 9.25 -0.63
N SER A 30 -4.02 8.39 -1.65
CA SER A 30 -4.91 7.23 -1.52
C SER A 30 -4.33 6.17 -0.59
N GLY A 31 -4.98 5.94 0.55
CA GLY A 31 -4.56 4.93 1.50
C GLY A 31 -4.63 3.50 0.95
N HIS A 32 -5.67 3.17 0.18
CA HIS A 32 -5.80 1.87 -0.47
C HIS A 32 -4.67 1.63 -1.46
N ALA A 33 -4.36 2.62 -2.32
CA ALA A 33 -3.24 2.52 -3.25
C ALA A 33 -1.90 2.33 -2.53
N SER A 34 -1.68 3.02 -1.41
CA SER A 34 -0.46 2.85 -0.60
C SER A 34 -0.32 1.44 -0.04
N ILE A 35 -1.39 0.88 0.53
CA ILE A 35 -1.36 -0.45 1.13
C ILE A 35 -1.15 -1.54 0.08
N VAL A 36 -1.94 -1.52 -1.02
CA VAL A 36 -1.85 -2.58 -2.03
C VAL A 36 -0.54 -2.54 -2.81
N SER A 37 -0.02 -1.35 -3.13
CA SER A 37 1.27 -1.21 -3.81
C SER A 37 2.45 -1.61 -2.91
N SER A 38 2.37 -1.28 -1.62
CA SER A 38 3.36 -1.72 -0.63
C SER A 38 3.43 -3.25 -0.55
N GLY A 39 2.27 -3.91 -0.39
CA GLY A 39 2.18 -5.36 -0.34
C GLY A 39 2.66 -6.04 -1.62
N ALA A 40 2.21 -5.56 -2.78
CA ALA A 40 2.61 -6.10 -4.07
C ALA A 40 4.12 -6.01 -4.29
N LEU A 41 4.74 -4.87 -3.97
CA LEU A 41 6.18 -4.68 -4.13
C LEU A 41 6.99 -5.61 -3.20
N ILE A 42 6.59 -5.73 -1.94
CA ILE A 42 7.25 -6.64 -0.99
C ILE A 42 7.20 -8.07 -1.49
N LEU A 43 6.02 -8.54 -1.93
CA LEU A 43 5.85 -9.89 -2.44
C LEU A 43 6.70 -10.13 -3.69
N MET A 44 6.74 -9.19 -4.63
CA MET A 44 7.57 -9.31 -5.83
C MET A 44 9.07 -9.35 -5.54
N ILE A 45 9.53 -8.70 -4.48
CA ILE A 45 10.95 -8.70 -4.11
C ILE A 45 11.34 -9.99 -3.39
N PHE A 46 10.52 -10.49 -2.47
CA PHE A 46 10.86 -11.64 -1.64
C PHE A 46 10.49 -12.98 -2.28
N TYR A 47 9.45 -13.04 -3.09
CA TYR A 47 8.92 -14.28 -3.66
C TYR A 47 9.19 -14.33 -5.17
N ARG A 48 10.36 -14.88 -5.55
CA ARG A 48 10.86 -14.92 -6.94
C ARG A 48 10.87 -16.31 -7.58
N LYS A 49 10.48 -17.35 -6.86
CA LYS A 49 10.33 -18.70 -7.44
C LYS A 49 9.14 -18.72 -8.38
N GLU A 50 9.14 -19.61 -9.38
CA GLU A 50 8.13 -19.62 -10.46
C GLU A 50 6.68 -19.61 -9.95
N LYS A 51 6.34 -20.50 -9.02
CA LYS A 51 4.99 -20.57 -8.44
C LYS A 51 4.62 -19.33 -7.61
N GLU A 52 5.59 -18.81 -6.89
CA GLU A 52 5.43 -17.62 -6.06
C GLU A 52 5.31 -16.37 -6.93
N LEU A 53 6.01 -16.33 -8.08
CA LEU A 53 5.94 -15.23 -9.03
C LEU A 53 4.56 -15.13 -9.67
N ILE A 54 3.92 -16.26 -10.00
CA ILE A 54 2.53 -16.26 -10.50
C ILE A 54 1.59 -15.66 -9.46
N PHE A 55 1.71 -16.07 -8.20
CA PHE A 55 0.89 -15.55 -7.11
C PHE A 55 1.12 -14.06 -6.87
N SER A 56 2.38 -13.62 -6.85
CA SER A 56 2.74 -12.20 -6.71
C SER A 56 2.21 -11.36 -7.87
N SER A 57 2.23 -11.90 -9.10
CA SER A 57 1.69 -11.23 -10.28
C SER A 57 0.17 -11.07 -10.21
N LEU A 58 -0.55 -12.09 -9.75
CA LEU A 58 -2.01 -12.02 -9.53
C LEU A 58 -2.35 -10.93 -8.50
N LEU A 59 -1.64 -10.88 -7.39
CA LEU A 59 -1.83 -9.85 -6.37
C LEU A 59 -1.48 -8.44 -6.87
N THR A 60 -0.51 -8.33 -7.77
CA THR A 60 -0.17 -7.04 -8.41
C THR A 60 -1.29 -6.57 -9.34
N ILE A 61 -1.89 -7.50 -10.10
CA ILE A 61 -3.06 -7.21 -10.94
C ILE A 61 -4.25 -6.80 -10.08
N GLU A 62 -4.52 -7.51 -8.98
CA GLU A 62 -5.55 -7.14 -8.02
C GLU A 62 -5.32 -5.73 -7.45
N ALA A 63 -4.08 -5.41 -7.08
CA ALA A 63 -3.72 -4.08 -6.61
C ALA A 63 -4.02 -2.99 -7.65
N ALA A 64 -3.71 -3.24 -8.93
CA ALA A 64 -4.04 -2.32 -10.01
C ALA A 64 -5.55 -2.15 -10.18
N LEU A 65 -6.33 -3.23 -10.09
CA LEU A 65 -7.80 -3.19 -10.16
C LEU A 65 -8.39 -2.41 -8.98
N VAL A 66 -7.87 -2.59 -7.77
CA VAL A 66 -8.28 -1.81 -6.59
C VAL A 66 -8.00 -0.32 -6.81
N CYS A 67 -6.82 0.03 -7.31
CA CYS A 67 -6.46 1.41 -7.64
C CYS A 67 -7.43 2.01 -8.66
N PHE A 68 -7.72 1.29 -9.74
CA PHE A 68 -8.66 1.71 -10.76
C PHE A 68 -10.08 1.88 -10.21
N SER A 69 -10.54 0.95 -9.37
CA SER A 69 -11.86 1.02 -8.75
C SER A 69 -12.05 2.28 -7.90
N ARG A 70 -10.99 2.76 -7.23
CA ARG A 70 -11.06 3.99 -6.42
C ARG A 70 -11.27 5.24 -7.26
N ILE A 71 -10.73 5.26 -8.47
CA ILE A 71 -10.97 6.33 -9.44
C ILE A 71 -12.38 6.21 -10.00
N TYR A 72 -12.80 5.01 -10.38
CA TYR A 72 -14.10 4.75 -10.99
C TYR A 72 -15.28 5.12 -10.06
N VAL A 73 -15.16 4.78 -8.78
CA VAL A 73 -16.20 5.10 -7.77
C VAL A 73 -16.21 6.59 -7.39
N GLY A 74 -15.22 7.38 -7.85
CA GLY A 74 -15.12 8.80 -7.50
C GLY A 74 -14.57 9.07 -6.09
N ASP A 75 -13.97 8.06 -5.45
CA ASP A 75 -13.35 8.21 -4.12
C ASP A 75 -12.04 8.99 -4.17
N HIS A 76 -11.30 8.86 -5.30
CA HIS A 76 -9.98 9.46 -5.50
C HIS A 76 -9.77 9.95 -6.92
N TYR A 77 -8.99 11.00 -7.08
CA TYR A 77 -8.45 11.43 -8.35
C TYR A 77 -7.27 10.53 -8.77
N PHE A 78 -6.97 10.49 -10.05
CA PHE A 78 -5.85 9.73 -10.60
C PHE A 78 -4.51 10.02 -9.89
N PHE A 79 -4.22 11.29 -9.63
CA PHE A 79 -3.01 11.69 -8.92
C PHE A 79 -2.97 11.27 -7.44
N ASP A 80 -4.13 11.10 -6.80
CA ASP A 80 -4.19 10.59 -5.43
C ASP A 80 -3.74 9.13 -5.36
N VAL A 81 -4.08 8.36 -6.39
CA VAL A 81 -3.67 6.96 -6.55
C VAL A 81 -2.18 6.87 -6.86
N ILE A 82 -1.66 7.70 -7.77
CA ILE A 82 -0.21 7.76 -8.06
C ILE A 82 0.57 8.12 -6.80
N GLY A 83 0.15 9.17 -6.09
CA GLY A 83 0.80 9.59 -4.84
C GLY A 83 0.77 8.50 -3.78
N GLY A 84 -0.34 7.78 -3.64
CA GLY A 84 -0.46 6.64 -2.74
C GLY A 84 0.46 5.49 -3.14
N THR A 85 0.52 5.15 -4.42
CA THR A 85 1.40 4.09 -4.95
C THR A 85 2.88 4.41 -4.71
N LEU A 86 3.30 5.64 -5.00
CA LEU A 86 4.68 6.08 -4.75
C LEU A 86 5.02 6.05 -3.25
N LEU A 87 4.10 6.52 -2.40
CA LEU A 87 4.27 6.48 -0.95
C LEU A 87 4.42 5.05 -0.45
N GLY A 88 3.51 4.15 -0.83
CA GLY A 88 3.55 2.75 -0.42
C GLY A 88 4.80 2.03 -0.88
N SER A 89 5.20 2.24 -2.14
CA SER A 89 6.43 1.68 -2.70
C SER A 89 7.68 2.22 -2.00
N GLY A 90 7.73 3.52 -1.74
CA GLY A 90 8.84 4.16 -1.03
C GLY A 90 9.00 3.62 0.40
N VAL A 91 7.91 3.52 1.15
CA VAL A 91 7.92 2.95 2.51
C VAL A 91 8.39 1.49 2.48
N SER A 92 7.94 0.69 1.50
CA SER A 92 8.37 -0.71 1.36
C SER A 92 9.87 -0.83 1.11
N LEU A 93 10.41 -0.04 0.19
CA LEU A 93 11.84 -0.04 -0.12
C LEU A 93 12.68 0.39 1.09
N LEU A 94 12.24 1.40 1.82
CA LEU A 94 12.89 1.82 3.06
C LEU A 94 12.85 0.70 4.11
N SER A 95 11.69 0.07 4.32
CA SER A 95 11.53 -1.03 5.28
C SER A 95 12.44 -2.21 4.94
N ILE A 96 12.55 -2.57 3.65
CA ILE A 96 13.45 -3.64 3.19
C ILE A 96 14.92 -3.25 3.42
N SER A 97 15.28 -2.00 3.17
CA SER A 97 16.63 -1.51 3.43
C SER A 97 17.00 -1.55 4.91
N PHE A 98 16.06 -1.16 5.77
CA PHE A 98 16.23 -1.20 7.22
C PHE A 98 16.24 -2.63 7.79
N SER A 99 15.55 -3.58 7.17
CA SER A 99 15.50 -4.97 7.65
C SER A 99 16.89 -5.59 7.77
N LYS A 100 17.79 -5.26 6.86
CA LYS A 100 19.20 -5.71 6.90
C LYS A 100 19.94 -5.30 8.17
N TYR A 101 19.58 -4.17 8.76
CA TYR A 101 20.17 -3.69 10.02
C TYR A 101 19.49 -4.30 11.24
N LEU A 102 18.22 -4.72 11.11
CA LEU A 102 17.44 -5.33 12.18
C LEU A 102 17.68 -6.85 12.28
N ASP A 103 18.04 -7.52 11.19
CA ASP A 103 18.28 -8.96 11.15
C ASP A 103 19.25 -9.48 12.24
N PRO A 104 20.36 -8.83 12.55
CA PRO A 104 21.24 -9.27 13.64
C PRO A 104 20.57 -9.21 15.02
N ALA A 105 19.76 -8.15 15.27
CA ALA A 105 19.03 -7.99 16.53
C ALA A 105 17.91 -9.02 16.66
N VAL A 106 17.12 -9.23 15.59
CA VAL A 106 16.04 -10.23 15.53
C VAL A 106 16.60 -11.63 15.74
N ASN A 107 17.70 -12.00 15.08
CA ASN A 107 18.36 -13.30 15.24
C ASN A 107 18.94 -13.48 16.66
N GLY A 108 19.43 -12.41 17.26
CA GLY A 108 19.87 -12.42 18.66
C GLY A 108 18.75 -12.75 19.62
N VAL A 109 17.60 -12.07 19.49
CA VAL A 109 16.41 -12.32 20.31
C VAL A 109 15.86 -13.73 20.08
N ARG A 110 15.77 -14.19 18.84
CA ARG A 110 15.33 -15.55 18.51
C ARG A 110 16.21 -16.61 19.17
N LYS A 111 17.53 -16.47 19.08
CA LYS A 111 18.50 -17.37 19.70
C LYS A 111 18.39 -17.36 21.25
N TYR A 112 18.05 -16.22 21.82
CA TYR A 112 17.82 -16.11 23.27
C TYR A 112 16.54 -16.85 23.68
N LEU A 113 15.45 -16.71 22.93
CA LEU A 113 14.17 -17.38 23.19
C LEU A 113 14.26 -18.90 23.00
N GLU A 114 15.04 -19.36 22.02
CA GLU A 114 15.27 -20.82 21.80
C GLU A 114 16.15 -21.45 22.90
N LYS A 115 16.90 -20.67 23.64
CA LYS A 115 17.74 -21.12 24.77
C LYS A 115 17.02 -21.05 26.14
N SER A 116 15.89 -20.40 26.21
CA SER A 116 15.11 -20.32 27.46
C SER A 116 14.37 -21.66 27.68
N PRO A 117 14.58 -22.35 28.81
CA PRO A 117 13.95 -23.65 29.09
C PRO A 117 12.42 -23.54 29.22
#